data_4810572a74333a3bc9269379ed12bbd3
#
_entry.id   4810572a74333a3bc9269379ed12bbd3
#
_cell.length_a   1.000
_cell.length_b   1.000
_cell.length_c   1.000
_cell.angle_alpha   90.00
_cell.angle_beta   90.00
_cell.angle_gamma   90.00
#
_symmetry.space_group_name_H-M   'P 1'
#
loop_
_entity.id
_entity.type
_entity.pdbx_description
1 polymer ?
#
loop_
_entity_poly.entity_id
_entity_poly.type
_entity_poly.pdbx_seq_one_letter_code
_entity_poly.pdbx_strand_id
1 'polypeptide(L)'
;FRTERFADFLNREDIPWPRLPSGALDLKDETFKTMAVSYPILNDLRELRQSLSQLKLSDIAVGADVRNRCLLSAFRSRTGRNQPSNSKFLFGPSVWIRSLIKPEPTTGLAYIDWSQREFGIAAALSNDSNMKEAYLSGDPYLAFAKQAGAVPDWGTKETHKAARDQFKACVLAVQYGMGYESLALRINQPTIRAKELLRLHKETYRDFWAWSDAVVDYAMLNNKLWTVFGWAVRTG
;
A
#
# COMPACT_ATOMS: atom_id res chain seq x y z
N PHE A 1 -6.56 -24.25 -7.04
CA PHE A 1 -5.14 -24.48 -6.85
C PHE A 1 -4.93 -25.75 -6.00
N ARG A 2 -4.20 -26.74 -6.52
CA ARG A 2 -3.87 -27.98 -5.81
C ARG A 2 -2.42 -27.94 -5.39
N THR A 3 -2.17 -28.01 -4.07
CA THR A 3 -0.83 -27.90 -3.47
C THR A 3 0.11 -29.02 -3.94
N GLU A 4 -0.42 -30.25 -4.10
CA GLU A 4 0.35 -31.41 -4.59
C GLU A 4 0.89 -31.16 -6.01
N ARG A 5 0.03 -30.72 -6.95
CA ARG A 5 0.46 -30.39 -8.31
C ARG A 5 1.47 -29.25 -8.35
N PHE A 6 1.39 -28.32 -7.41
CA PHE A 6 2.37 -27.26 -7.29
C PHE A 6 3.71 -27.79 -6.77
N ALA A 7 3.69 -28.71 -5.80
CA ALA A 7 4.90 -29.37 -5.36
C ALA A 7 5.59 -30.16 -6.48
N ASP A 8 4.82 -30.90 -7.31
CA ASP A 8 5.33 -31.62 -8.47
C ASP A 8 5.95 -30.66 -9.50
N PHE A 9 5.31 -29.51 -9.74
CA PHE A 9 5.83 -28.46 -10.61
C PHE A 9 7.15 -27.91 -10.08
N LEU A 10 7.25 -27.58 -8.77
CA LEU A 10 8.47 -27.08 -8.16
C LEU A 10 9.63 -28.07 -8.28
N ASN A 11 9.35 -29.37 -8.05
CA ASN A 11 10.34 -30.43 -8.18
C ASN A 11 10.81 -30.61 -9.64
N ARG A 12 9.91 -30.52 -10.61
CA ARG A 12 10.24 -30.65 -12.03
C ARG A 12 11.08 -29.50 -12.54
N GLU A 13 10.83 -28.28 -12.05
CA GLU A 13 11.54 -27.07 -12.46
C GLU A 13 12.75 -26.78 -11.56
N ASP A 14 13.07 -27.67 -10.61
CA ASP A 14 14.15 -27.54 -9.61
C ASP A 14 14.10 -26.22 -8.85
N ILE A 15 12.89 -25.80 -8.43
CA ILE A 15 12.66 -24.56 -7.70
C ILE A 15 12.60 -24.86 -6.20
N PRO A 16 13.60 -24.42 -5.39
CA PRO A 16 13.51 -24.51 -3.94
C PRO A 16 12.39 -23.61 -3.43
N TRP A 17 11.54 -24.16 -2.54
CA TRP A 17 10.38 -23.41 -2.06
C TRP A 17 10.36 -23.30 -0.53
N PRO A 18 10.10 -22.07 0.01
CA PRO A 18 9.98 -21.88 1.46
C PRO A 18 8.86 -22.72 2.05
N ARG A 19 9.11 -23.27 3.24
CA ARG A 19 8.17 -24.09 3.99
C ARG A 19 7.82 -23.44 5.31
N LEU A 20 6.58 -23.64 5.73
CA LEU A 20 6.12 -23.27 7.06
C LEU A 20 6.73 -24.22 8.12
N PRO A 21 6.72 -23.86 9.41
CA PRO A 21 7.17 -24.76 10.49
C PRO A 21 6.46 -26.12 10.50
N SER A 22 5.27 -26.21 9.93
CA SER A 22 4.51 -27.47 9.74
C SER A 22 5.06 -28.36 8.63
N GLY A 23 6.07 -27.94 7.87
CA GLY A 23 6.58 -28.62 6.68
C GLY A 23 5.79 -28.35 5.39
N ALA A 24 4.62 -27.72 5.48
CA ALA A 24 3.82 -27.35 4.31
C ALA A 24 4.47 -26.23 3.50
N LEU A 25 4.20 -26.19 2.17
CA LEU A 25 4.67 -25.09 1.32
C LEU A 25 4.04 -23.76 1.78
N ASP A 26 4.84 -22.70 1.85
CA ASP A 26 4.33 -21.36 2.13
C ASP A 26 3.68 -20.78 0.87
N LEU A 27 2.34 -20.76 0.84
CA LEU A 27 1.55 -20.32 -0.30
C LEU A 27 1.09 -18.85 -0.21
N LYS A 28 1.73 -18.02 0.61
CA LYS A 28 1.44 -16.59 0.70
C LYS A 28 1.82 -15.88 -0.60
N ASP A 29 1.09 -14.82 -0.95
CA ASP A 29 1.42 -14.02 -2.14
C ASP A 29 2.80 -13.37 -2.04
N GLU A 30 3.24 -12.98 -0.84
CA GLU A 30 4.56 -12.42 -0.59
C GLU A 30 5.69 -13.41 -0.93
N THR A 31 5.47 -14.69 -0.59
CA THR A 31 6.42 -15.77 -0.94
C THR A 31 6.51 -15.96 -2.44
N PHE A 32 5.38 -15.97 -3.14
CA PHE A 32 5.36 -16.02 -4.61
C PHE A 32 6.07 -14.82 -5.23
N LYS A 33 5.84 -13.63 -4.69
CA LYS A 33 6.48 -12.39 -5.16
C LYS A 33 8.01 -12.44 -4.99
N THR A 34 8.48 -12.90 -3.84
CA THR A 34 9.92 -13.02 -3.57
C THR A 34 10.57 -14.07 -4.47
N MET A 35 9.94 -15.23 -4.60
CA MET A 35 10.45 -16.31 -5.43
C MET A 35 10.42 -15.99 -6.92
N ALA A 36 9.45 -15.20 -7.39
CA ALA A 36 9.35 -14.77 -8.77
C ALA A 36 10.50 -13.84 -9.23
N VAL A 37 11.21 -13.21 -8.29
CA VAL A 37 12.43 -12.43 -8.60
C VAL A 37 13.54 -13.34 -9.12
N SER A 38 13.71 -14.52 -8.51
CA SER A 38 14.74 -15.50 -8.91
C SER A 38 14.23 -16.47 -9.98
N TYR A 39 12.93 -16.73 -10.03
CA TYR A 39 12.28 -17.69 -10.93
C TYR A 39 11.12 -17.03 -11.68
N PRO A 40 11.38 -16.31 -12.79
CA PRO A 40 10.36 -15.53 -13.50
C PRO A 40 9.14 -16.32 -13.97
N ILE A 41 9.25 -17.62 -14.21
CA ILE A 41 8.14 -18.52 -14.56
C ILE A 41 7.01 -18.51 -13.50
N LEU A 42 7.31 -18.13 -12.27
CA LEU A 42 6.32 -18.01 -11.20
C LEU A 42 5.42 -16.78 -11.32
N ASN A 43 5.79 -15.77 -12.12
CA ASN A 43 4.96 -14.58 -12.32
C ASN A 43 3.60 -14.92 -12.89
N ASP A 44 3.57 -15.71 -13.97
CA ASP A 44 2.33 -16.10 -14.65
C ASP A 44 1.41 -16.88 -13.72
N LEU A 45 2.00 -17.79 -12.93
CA LEU A 45 1.25 -18.55 -11.93
C LEU A 45 0.71 -17.67 -10.81
N ARG A 46 1.48 -16.69 -10.36
CA ARG A 46 1.04 -15.71 -9.36
C ARG A 46 -0.11 -14.86 -9.89
N GLU A 47 0.00 -14.33 -11.10
CA GLU A 47 -1.06 -13.54 -11.74
C GLU A 47 -2.34 -14.36 -11.93
N LEU A 48 -2.22 -15.61 -12.37
CA LEU A 48 -3.36 -16.51 -12.48
C LEU A 48 -4.03 -16.75 -11.12
N ARG A 49 -3.26 -16.98 -10.06
CA ARG A 49 -3.80 -17.13 -8.70
C ARG A 49 -4.53 -15.89 -8.21
N GLN A 50 -3.96 -14.72 -8.45
CA GLN A 50 -4.60 -13.45 -8.10
C GLN A 50 -5.91 -13.26 -8.88
N SER A 51 -5.90 -13.50 -10.18
CA SER A 51 -7.09 -13.40 -11.02
C SER A 51 -8.20 -14.35 -10.58
N LEU A 52 -7.87 -15.62 -10.30
CA LEU A 52 -8.83 -16.61 -9.79
C LEU A 52 -9.37 -16.23 -8.41
N SER A 53 -8.54 -15.65 -7.54
CA SER A 53 -8.99 -15.14 -6.25
C SER A 53 -9.97 -13.97 -6.39
N GLN A 54 -9.76 -13.12 -7.38
CA GLN A 54 -10.64 -11.98 -7.67
C GLN A 54 -12.00 -12.39 -8.27
N LEU A 55 -12.11 -13.59 -8.85
CA LEU A 55 -13.35 -14.12 -9.41
C LEU A 55 -14.27 -14.78 -8.37
N LYS A 56 -13.85 -14.86 -7.11
CA LYS A 56 -14.69 -15.38 -6.02
C LYS A 56 -15.79 -14.39 -5.62
N LEU A 57 -16.86 -14.37 -6.41
CA LEU A 57 -18.04 -13.53 -6.14
C LEU A 57 -19.03 -14.20 -5.18
N SER A 58 -18.93 -15.52 -4.95
CA SER A 58 -19.84 -16.29 -4.11
C SER A 58 -19.92 -15.82 -2.66
N ASP A 59 -18.87 -15.16 -2.18
CA ASP A 59 -18.80 -14.68 -0.80
C ASP A 59 -19.45 -13.29 -0.60
N ILE A 60 -19.79 -12.59 -1.70
CA ILE A 60 -20.46 -11.31 -1.63
C ILE A 60 -21.90 -11.51 -1.19
N ALA A 61 -22.21 -11.08 0.03
CA ALA A 61 -23.56 -11.19 0.57
C ALA A 61 -24.48 -10.14 -0.07
N VAL A 62 -25.43 -10.60 -0.88
CA VAL A 62 -26.48 -9.77 -1.48
C VAL A 62 -27.82 -10.18 -0.90
N GLY A 63 -28.54 -9.24 -0.31
CA GLY A 63 -29.87 -9.46 0.25
C GLY A 63 -30.96 -9.60 -0.82
N ALA A 64 -32.18 -9.99 -0.42
CA ALA A 64 -33.35 -10.06 -1.31
C ALA A 64 -33.69 -8.69 -1.97
N ASP A 65 -33.27 -7.60 -1.36
CA ASP A 65 -33.37 -6.23 -1.86
C ASP A 65 -32.22 -5.83 -2.80
N VAL A 66 -31.43 -6.81 -3.26
CA VAL A 66 -30.29 -6.63 -4.18
C VAL A 66 -29.17 -5.72 -3.60
N ARG A 67 -29.12 -5.52 -2.29
CA ARG A 67 -28.08 -4.71 -1.63
C ARG A 67 -26.99 -5.57 -1.00
N ASN A 68 -25.74 -5.17 -1.20
CA ASN A 68 -24.62 -5.79 -0.48
C ASN A 68 -24.61 -5.29 0.97
N ARG A 69 -24.45 -6.24 1.90
CA ARG A 69 -24.29 -5.96 3.32
C ARG A 69 -23.09 -6.69 3.86
N CYS A 70 -22.27 -5.98 4.62
CA CYS A 70 -21.15 -6.58 5.34
C CYS A 70 -21.09 -6.02 6.77
N LEU A 71 -20.53 -6.81 7.68
CA LEU A 71 -20.24 -6.34 9.03
C LEU A 71 -19.12 -5.31 8.98
N LEU A 72 -19.36 -4.13 9.53
CA LEU A 72 -18.38 -3.09 9.76
C LEU A 72 -18.00 -3.10 11.24
N SER A 73 -16.74 -3.42 11.53
CA SER A 73 -16.20 -3.35 12.89
C SER A 73 -15.54 -2.00 13.08
N ALA A 74 -16.29 -1.04 13.62
CA ALA A 74 -15.79 0.29 13.95
C ALA A 74 -14.70 0.21 15.02
N PHE A 75 -13.65 1.01 14.88
CA PHE A 75 -12.54 1.15 15.83
C PHE A 75 -11.77 -0.15 16.15
N ARG A 76 -11.91 -1.19 15.33
CA ARG A 76 -11.21 -2.46 15.58
C ARG A 76 -9.71 -2.38 15.30
N SER A 77 -9.27 -1.54 14.36
CA SER A 77 -7.85 -1.30 14.16
C SER A 77 -7.28 -0.42 15.25
N ARG A 78 -5.98 -0.55 15.56
CA ARG A 78 -5.29 0.33 16.52
C ARG A 78 -5.38 1.81 16.14
N THR A 79 -5.52 2.12 14.85
CA THR A 79 -5.65 3.48 14.32
C THR A 79 -7.09 3.98 14.27
N GLY A 80 -8.07 3.23 14.81
CA GLY A 80 -9.47 3.60 14.83
C GLY A 80 -10.22 3.41 13.50
N ARG A 81 -9.61 2.82 12.48
CA ARG A 81 -10.27 2.54 11.19
C ARG A 81 -11.31 1.43 11.33
N ASN A 82 -12.39 1.53 10.57
CA ASN A 82 -13.32 0.42 10.35
C ASN A 82 -12.61 -0.76 9.68
N GLN A 83 -12.93 -1.96 10.13
CA GLN A 83 -12.50 -3.19 9.48
C GLN A 83 -13.72 -3.94 8.97
N PRO A 84 -14.08 -3.76 7.68
CA PRO A 84 -15.14 -4.54 7.06
C PRO A 84 -14.70 -6.00 6.88
N SER A 85 -15.67 -6.92 6.82
CA SER A 85 -15.43 -8.28 6.42
C SER A 85 -14.88 -8.32 4.98
N ASN A 86 -13.61 -8.70 4.81
CA ASN A 86 -12.93 -8.66 3.51
C ASN A 86 -13.62 -9.51 2.43
N SER A 87 -14.22 -10.65 2.80
CA SER A 87 -14.89 -11.54 1.85
C SER A 87 -16.29 -11.06 1.44
N LYS A 88 -16.95 -10.26 2.29
CA LYS A 88 -18.34 -9.81 2.08
C LYS A 88 -18.46 -8.35 1.67
N PHE A 89 -17.37 -7.60 1.77
CA PHE A 89 -17.35 -6.18 1.48
C PHE A 89 -17.08 -5.93 -0.01
N LEU A 90 -18.03 -5.31 -0.69
CA LEU A 90 -17.99 -5.09 -2.14
C LEU A 90 -16.74 -4.34 -2.63
N PHE A 91 -16.18 -3.46 -1.81
CA PHE A 91 -14.98 -2.69 -2.13
C PHE A 91 -13.66 -3.39 -1.72
N GLY A 92 -13.72 -4.57 -1.10
CA GLY A 92 -12.56 -5.38 -0.71
C GLY A 92 -11.91 -6.12 -1.89
N PRO A 93 -12.68 -6.76 -2.77
CA PRO A 93 -12.17 -7.46 -3.94
C PRO A 93 -11.70 -6.51 -5.05
N SER A 94 -11.61 -7.01 -6.26
CA SER A 94 -11.14 -6.28 -7.43
C SER A 94 -11.99 -5.06 -7.79
N VAL A 95 -11.35 -4.02 -8.30
CA VAL A 95 -12.01 -2.74 -8.68
C VAL A 95 -13.13 -2.93 -9.70
N TRP A 96 -13.03 -3.91 -10.63
CA TRP A 96 -14.04 -4.16 -11.65
C TRP A 96 -15.42 -4.55 -11.07
N ILE A 97 -15.46 -5.15 -9.86
CA ILE A 97 -16.72 -5.51 -9.19
C ILE A 97 -17.59 -4.29 -8.90
N ARG A 98 -16.98 -3.12 -8.76
CA ARG A 98 -17.70 -1.85 -8.56
C ARG A 98 -18.63 -1.51 -9.72
N SER A 99 -18.34 -1.99 -10.94
CA SER A 99 -19.21 -1.83 -12.11
C SER A 99 -20.54 -2.58 -11.99
N LEU A 100 -20.65 -3.54 -11.07
CA LEU A 100 -21.90 -4.25 -10.77
C LEU A 100 -22.85 -3.43 -9.90
N ILE A 101 -22.38 -2.34 -9.29
CA ILE A 101 -23.23 -1.44 -8.49
C ILE A 101 -24.06 -0.58 -9.46
N LYS A 102 -25.36 -0.75 -9.40
CA LYS A 102 -26.30 0.06 -10.20
C LYS A 102 -27.02 1.06 -9.29
N PRO A 103 -27.07 2.34 -9.68
CA PRO A 103 -27.89 3.32 -8.98
C PRO A 103 -29.38 3.02 -9.19
N GLU A 104 -30.22 3.51 -8.29
CA GLU A 104 -31.68 3.52 -8.48
C GLU A 104 -32.06 4.32 -9.75
N PRO A 105 -33.19 4.01 -10.42
CA PRO A 105 -33.65 4.80 -11.54
C PRO A 105 -33.71 6.29 -11.19
N THR A 106 -33.26 7.14 -12.08
CA THR A 106 -33.19 8.60 -11.92
C THR A 106 -32.12 9.13 -10.96
N THR A 107 -31.29 8.25 -10.38
CA THR A 107 -30.17 8.62 -9.50
C THR A 107 -28.82 8.32 -10.15
N GLY A 108 -27.76 8.92 -9.61
CA GLY A 108 -26.38 8.66 -10.02
C GLY A 108 -25.56 8.09 -8.86
N LEU A 109 -24.46 7.45 -9.19
CA LEU A 109 -23.46 7.00 -8.21
C LEU A 109 -22.23 7.87 -8.32
N ALA A 110 -21.81 8.49 -7.21
CA ALA A 110 -20.58 9.23 -7.12
C ALA A 110 -19.59 8.47 -6.22
N TYR A 111 -18.38 8.25 -6.72
CA TYR A 111 -17.25 7.76 -5.92
C TYR A 111 -16.32 8.93 -5.64
N ILE A 112 -16.25 9.34 -4.37
CA ILE A 112 -15.46 10.48 -3.92
C ILE A 112 -14.34 9.97 -3.02
N ASP A 113 -13.09 10.31 -3.38
CA ASP A 113 -11.92 9.99 -2.58
C ASP A 113 -10.99 11.21 -2.48
N TRP A 114 -10.35 11.40 -1.32
CA TRP A 114 -9.40 12.47 -1.11
C TRP A 114 -8.05 12.10 -1.73
N SER A 115 -7.60 12.90 -2.67
CA SER A 115 -6.29 12.68 -3.31
C SER A 115 -5.15 12.84 -2.30
N GLN A 116 -4.28 11.84 -2.22
CA GLN A 116 -3.04 11.83 -1.43
C GLN A 116 -3.21 12.35 0.01
N ARG A 117 -4.37 12.11 0.62
CA ARG A 117 -4.75 12.70 1.92
C ARG A 117 -3.73 12.44 3.03
N GLU A 118 -3.11 11.26 3.07
CA GLU A 118 -2.13 10.91 4.10
C GLU A 118 -0.89 11.79 4.01
N PHE A 119 -0.43 12.07 2.79
CA PHE A 119 0.66 13.01 2.55
C PHE A 119 0.29 14.44 2.96
N GLY A 120 -0.91 14.89 2.61
CA GLY A 120 -1.42 16.21 2.99
C GLY A 120 -1.55 16.39 4.50
N ILE A 121 -2.04 15.36 5.22
CA ILE A 121 -2.12 15.37 6.68
C ILE A 121 -0.71 15.43 7.30
N ALA A 122 0.23 14.63 6.80
CA ALA A 122 1.61 14.64 7.27
C ALA A 122 2.26 16.02 7.07
N ALA A 123 2.07 16.63 5.89
CA ALA A 123 2.54 17.98 5.58
C ALA A 123 1.96 19.05 6.52
N ALA A 124 0.68 18.92 6.86
CA ALA A 124 0.01 19.85 7.78
C ALA A 124 0.50 19.69 9.22
N LEU A 125 0.63 18.45 9.71
CA LEU A 125 1.03 18.16 11.10
C LEU A 125 2.51 18.46 11.36
N SER A 126 3.39 18.15 10.41
CA SER A 126 4.82 18.46 10.52
C SER A 126 5.15 19.93 10.24
N ASN A 127 4.22 20.66 9.67
CA ASN A 127 4.40 22.03 9.17
C ASN A 127 5.51 22.17 8.11
N ASP A 128 5.92 21.07 7.47
CA ASP A 128 6.97 21.04 6.44
C ASP A 128 6.51 21.81 5.19
N SER A 129 7.24 22.89 4.87
CA SER A 129 6.90 23.79 3.76
C SER A 129 7.04 23.10 2.39
N ASN A 130 8.08 22.27 2.21
CA ASN A 130 8.31 21.56 0.96
C ASN A 130 7.24 20.48 0.72
N MET A 131 6.79 19.79 1.78
CA MET A 131 5.66 18.87 1.68
C MET A 131 4.36 19.58 1.34
N LYS A 132 4.09 20.74 1.94
CA LYS A 132 2.90 21.55 1.64
C LYS A 132 2.89 21.99 0.18
N GLU A 133 4.01 22.52 -0.32
CA GLU A 133 4.17 22.91 -1.72
C GLU A 133 3.95 21.71 -2.65
N ALA A 134 4.60 20.57 -2.35
CA ALA A 134 4.43 19.35 -3.11
C ALA A 134 2.96 18.87 -3.14
N TYR A 135 2.23 18.95 -2.02
CA TYR A 135 0.83 18.61 -1.98
C TYR A 135 -0.05 19.52 -2.82
N LEU A 136 0.18 20.83 -2.72
CA LEU A 136 -0.58 21.84 -3.48
C LEU A 136 -0.30 21.80 -4.98
N SER A 137 0.80 21.20 -5.43
CA SER A 137 1.09 20.99 -6.85
C SER A 137 0.12 20.02 -7.55
N GLY A 138 -0.66 19.25 -6.78
CA GLY A 138 -1.56 18.21 -7.26
C GLY A 138 -0.91 16.85 -7.57
N ASP A 139 0.41 16.79 -7.69
CA ASP A 139 1.19 15.55 -7.81
C ASP A 139 2.42 15.57 -6.89
N PRO A 140 2.24 15.30 -5.59
CA PRO A 140 3.31 15.38 -4.61
C PRO A 140 4.48 14.42 -4.90
N TYR A 141 4.25 13.36 -5.65
CA TYR A 141 5.29 12.40 -6.00
C TYR A 141 6.23 12.94 -7.08
N LEU A 142 5.67 13.62 -8.07
CA LEU A 142 6.47 14.31 -9.09
C LEU A 142 7.15 15.55 -8.50
N ALA A 143 6.44 16.31 -7.66
CA ALA A 143 7.00 17.46 -6.97
C ALA A 143 8.21 17.04 -6.09
N PHE A 144 8.08 15.95 -5.32
CA PHE A 144 9.20 15.39 -4.57
C PHE A 144 10.39 15.04 -5.48
N ALA A 145 10.15 14.38 -6.62
CA ALA A 145 11.22 14.05 -7.55
C ALA A 145 11.95 15.29 -8.11
N LYS A 146 11.23 16.39 -8.33
CA LYS A 146 11.78 17.68 -8.72
C LYS A 146 12.58 18.35 -7.60
N GLN A 147 11.98 18.45 -6.41
CA GLN A 147 12.62 19.02 -5.22
C GLN A 147 13.91 18.28 -4.84
N ALA A 148 13.95 16.96 -5.05
CA ALA A 148 15.13 16.14 -4.84
C ALA A 148 16.15 16.18 -6.00
N GLY A 149 15.91 16.96 -7.04
CA GLY A 149 16.79 17.10 -8.20
C GLY A 149 16.86 15.87 -9.13
N ALA A 150 15.94 14.89 -8.96
CA ALA A 150 15.92 13.67 -9.76
C ALA A 150 15.14 13.83 -11.07
N VAL A 151 14.27 14.82 -11.16
CA VAL A 151 13.49 15.20 -12.33
C VAL A 151 13.62 16.71 -12.52
N PRO A 152 13.88 17.19 -13.75
CA PRO A 152 13.96 18.63 -14.01
C PRO A 152 12.58 19.30 -13.87
N ASP A 153 12.58 20.63 -13.67
CA ASP A 153 11.34 21.39 -13.41
C ASP A 153 10.30 21.27 -14.54
N TRP A 154 10.75 21.14 -15.78
CA TRP A 154 9.88 20.93 -16.94
C TRP A 154 9.35 19.50 -17.06
N GLY A 155 9.86 18.54 -16.26
CA GLY A 155 9.42 17.13 -16.30
C GLY A 155 7.95 16.96 -15.95
N THR A 156 7.29 16.06 -16.64
CA THR A 156 5.87 15.72 -16.43
C THR A 156 5.71 14.26 -16.04
N LYS A 157 4.50 13.89 -15.63
CA LYS A 157 4.15 12.50 -15.33
C LYS A 157 4.35 11.58 -16.54
N GLU A 158 4.12 12.08 -17.73
CA GLU A 158 4.23 11.34 -18.98
C GLU A 158 5.71 11.12 -19.36
N THR A 159 6.52 12.16 -19.24
CA THR A 159 7.94 12.13 -19.64
C THR A 159 8.83 11.42 -18.60
N HIS A 160 8.47 11.45 -17.30
CA HIS A 160 9.29 10.92 -16.20
C HIS A 160 8.52 9.91 -15.33
N LYS A 161 7.66 9.10 -15.94
CA LYS A 161 6.80 8.15 -15.23
C LYS A 161 7.58 7.20 -14.32
N ALA A 162 8.66 6.60 -14.82
CA ALA A 162 9.44 5.63 -14.05
C ALA A 162 10.07 6.25 -12.78
N ALA A 163 10.64 7.45 -12.89
CA ALA A 163 11.17 8.19 -11.75
C ALA A 163 10.04 8.51 -10.76
N ARG A 164 8.96 9.13 -11.23
CA ARG A 164 7.80 9.45 -10.41
C ARG A 164 7.26 8.24 -9.64
N ASP A 165 7.17 7.07 -10.28
CA ASP A 165 6.65 5.86 -9.63
C ASP A 165 7.60 5.33 -8.54
N GLN A 166 8.91 5.48 -8.68
CA GLN A 166 9.87 5.19 -7.59
C GLN A 166 9.69 6.16 -6.41
N PHE A 167 9.56 7.46 -6.69
CA PHE A 167 9.33 8.48 -5.65
C PHE A 167 7.98 8.27 -4.96
N LYS A 168 6.92 7.91 -5.68
CA LYS A 168 5.64 7.49 -5.10
C LYS A 168 5.79 6.30 -4.16
N ALA A 169 6.53 5.27 -4.57
CA ALA A 169 6.78 4.11 -3.73
C ALA A 169 7.55 4.47 -2.46
N CYS A 170 8.53 5.40 -2.55
CA CYS A 170 9.28 5.92 -1.42
C CYS A 170 8.38 6.67 -0.43
N VAL A 171 7.58 7.62 -0.89
CA VAL A 171 6.65 8.38 -0.03
C VAL A 171 5.71 7.45 0.72
N LEU A 172 5.10 6.49 0.01
CA LEU A 172 4.20 5.52 0.65
C LEU A 172 4.95 4.59 1.62
N ALA A 173 6.20 4.21 1.31
CA ALA A 173 7.03 3.41 2.19
C ALA A 173 7.32 4.15 3.51
N VAL A 174 7.73 5.41 3.43
CA VAL A 174 8.01 6.26 4.61
C VAL A 174 6.79 6.38 5.50
N GLN A 175 5.61 6.68 4.93
CA GLN A 175 4.37 6.85 5.70
C GLN A 175 3.96 5.59 6.48
N TYR A 176 4.37 4.41 6.02
CA TYR A 176 4.09 3.13 6.68
C TYR A 176 5.30 2.54 7.40
N GLY A 177 6.36 3.31 7.62
CA GLY A 177 7.55 2.86 8.35
C GLY A 177 8.34 1.74 7.66
N MET A 178 8.26 1.65 6.33
CA MET A 178 8.95 0.62 5.56
C MET A 178 10.44 0.93 5.46
N GLY A 179 11.29 -0.04 5.82
CA GLY A 179 12.74 0.06 5.65
C GLY A 179 13.19 -0.06 4.19
N TYR A 180 14.46 0.26 3.95
CA TYR A 180 15.05 0.27 2.60
C TYR A 180 15.05 -1.10 1.92
N GLU A 181 15.15 -2.20 2.65
CA GLU A 181 15.12 -3.55 2.08
C GLU A 181 13.77 -3.87 1.43
N SER A 182 12.69 -3.63 2.18
CA SER A 182 11.34 -3.81 1.66
C SER A 182 11.00 -2.82 0.55
N LEU A 183 11.52 -1.59 0.62
CA LEU A 183 11.37 -0.61 -0.46
C LEU A 183 12.09 -1.08 -1.72
N ALA A 184 13.31 -1.60 -1.62
CA ALA A 184 14.07 -2.14 -2.75
C ALA A 184 13.30 -3.23 -3.50
N LEU A 185 12.72 -4.19 -2.76
CA LEU A 185 11.86 -5.23 -3.33
C LEU A 185 10.61 -4.63 -4.00
N ARG A 186 10.01 -3.62 -3.38
CA ARG A 186 8.79 -2.98 -3.90
C ARG A 186 9.01 -2.25 -5.23
N ILE A 187 10.15 -1.58 -5.38
CA ILE A 187 10.50 -0.84 -6.60
C ILE A 187 11.28 -1.67 -7.60
N ASN A 188 11.57 -2.93 -7.27
CA ASN A 188 12.40 -3.83 -8.08
C ASN A 188 13.76 -3.19 -8.46
N GLN A 189 14.45 -2.64 -7.47
CA GLN A 189 15.74 -1.96 -7.62
C GLN A 189 16.73 -2.45 -6.55
N PRO A 190 18.04 -2.29 -6.77
CA PRO A 190 19.04 -2.60 -5.75
C PRO A 190 18.81 -1.82 -4.45
N THR A 191 19.20 -2.40 -3.33
CA THR A 191 19.08 -1.80 -1.99
C THR A 191 19.73 -0.41 -1.89
N ILE A 192 20.81 -0.18 -2.63
CA ILE A 192 21.49 1.13 -2.68
C ILE A 192 20.55 2.22 -3.21
N ARG A 193 19.72 1.91 -4.22
CA ARG A 193 18.74 2.86 -4.76
C ARG A 193 17.62 3.18 -3.74
N ALA A 194 17.16 2.19 -3.00
CA ALA A 194 16.18 2.40 -1.93
C ALA A 194 16.74 3.27 -0.79
N LYS A 195 18.00 3.04 -0.39
CA LYS A 195 18.70 3.90 0.59
C LYS A 195 18.82 5.34 0.10
N GLU A 196 19.16 5.52 -1.16
CA GLU A 196 19.23 6.85 -1.78
C GLU A 196 17.88 7.58 -1.76
N LEU A 197 16.79 6.90 -2.15
CA LEU A 197 15.44 7.48 -2.11
C LEU A 197 15.03 7.90 -0.69
N LEU A 198 15.32 7.09 0.32
CA LEU A 198 15.04 7.43 1.71
C LEU A 198 15.89 8.60 2.19
N ARG A 199 17.18 8.66 1.78
CA ARG A 199 18.07 9.80 2.06
C ARG A 199 17.51 11.08 1.44
N LEU A 200 17.15 11.04 0.16
CA LEU A 200 16.54 12.18 -0.54
C LEU A 200 15.26 12.65 0.13
N HIS A 201 14.39 11.71 0.55
CA HIS A 201 13.18 12.06 1.29
C HIS A 201 13.51 12.76 2.62
N LYS A 202 14.52 12.28 3.33
CA LYS A 202 14.94 12.86 4.61
C LYS A 202 15.56 14.26 4.44
N GLU A 203 16.33 14.48 3.37
CA GLU A 203 16.95 15.75 3.06
C GLU A 203 15.95 16.79 2.54
N THR A 204 14.96 16.34 1.75
CA THR A 204 13.93 17.22 1.18
C THR A 204 12.89 17.65 2.21
N TYR A 205 12.47 16.74 3.10
CA TYR A 205 11.40 16.95 4.07
C TYR A 205 11.90 16.87 5.52
N ARG A 206 12.79 17.79 5.87
CA ARG A 206 13.49 17.80 7.17
C ARG A 206 12.56 18.00 8.36
N ASP A 207 11.60 18.92 8.22
CA ASP A 207 10.65 19.22 9.29
C ASP A 207 9.71 18.04 9.55
N PHE A 208 9.31 17.34 8.49
CA PHE A 208 8.55 16.10 8.62
C PHE A 208 9.32 15.04 9.41
N TRP A 209 10.60 14.83 9.12
CA TRP A 209 11.39 13.83 9.82
C TRP A 209 11.65 14.25 11.28
N ALA A 210 11.95 15.51 11.56
CA ALA A 210 12.10 16.02 12.91
C ALA A 210 10.80 15.83 13.74
N TRP A 211 9.65 16.14 13.13
CA TRP A 211 8.35 15.89 13.75
C TRP A 211 8.09 14.40 13.98
N SER A 212 8.38 13.56 12.99
CA SER A 212 8.17 12.11 13.06
C SER A 212 9.03 11.47 14.16
N ASP A 213 10.31 11.81 14.22
CA ASP A 213 11.24 11.33 15.24
C ASP A 213 10.77 11.76 16.65
N ALA A 214 10.36 13.03 16.82
CA ALA A 214 9.82 13.53 18.10
C ALA A 214 8.53 12.81 18.52
N VAL A 215 7.66 12.45 17.57
CA VAL A 215 6.45 11.65 17.85
C VAL A 215 6.80 10.24 18.31
N VAL A 216 7.81 9.61 17.70
CA VAL A 216 8.29 8.28 18.11
C VAL A 216 8.89 8.34 19.52
N ASP A 217 9.76 9.31 19.79
CA ASP A 217 10.36 9.53 21.11
C ASP A 217 9.30 9.75 22.20
N TYR A 218 8.31 10.60 21.90
CA TYR A 218 7.18 10.82 22.80
C TYR A 218 6.40 9.53 23.07
N ALA A 219 6.16 8.72 22.03
CA ALA A 219 5.47 7.45 22.14
C ALA A 219 6.22 6.46 23.04
N MET A 220 7.53 6.38 22.87
CA MET A 220 8.40 5.51 23.68
C MET A 220 8.43 5.90 25.14
N LEU A 221 8.46 7.21 25.44
CA LEU A 221 8.48 7.71 26.80
C LEU A 221 7.14 7.58 27.52
N ASN A 222 6.02 7.73 26.80
CA ASN A 222 4.69 7.83 27.42
C ASN A 222 3.81 6.59 27.18
N ASN A 223 4.25 5.61 26.40
CA ASN A 223 3.49 4.42 25.97
C ASN A 223 2.13 4.76 25.33
N LYS A 224 1.97 5.96 24.81
CA LYS A 224 0.75 6.43 24.15
C LYS A 224 1.02 7.63 23.26
N LEU A 225 0.19 7.77 22.24
CA LEU A 225 0.08 8.94 21.37
C LEU A 225 -1.33 9.50 21.43
N TRP A 226 -1.45 10.77 21.11
CA TRP A 226 -2.73 11.45 20.96
C TRP A 226 -2.89 11.96 19.54
N THR A 227 -4.05 11.70 18.95
CA THR A 227 -4.41 12.36 17.71
C THR A 227 -4.81 13.82 17.98
N VAL A 228 -4.85 14.63 16.94
CA VAL A 228 -5.29 16.05 17.02
C VAL A 228 -6.70 16.19 17.63
N PHE A 229 -7.55 15.18 17.47
CA PHE A 229 -8.90 15.15 18.02
C PHE A 229 -9.00 14.48 19.40
N GLY A 230 -7.88 14.28 20.08
CA GLY A 230 -7.87 13.72 21.44
C GLY A 230 -8.05 12.20 21.54
N TRP A 231 -7.94 11.47 20.44
CA TRP A 231 -7.95 10.01 20.46
C TRP A 231 -6.61 9.46 20.93
N ALA A 232 -6.64 8.64 21.99
CA ALA A 232 -5.44 8.01 22.53
C ALA A 232 -5.12 6.69 21.81
N VAL A 233 -3.91 6.56 21.28
CA VAL A 233 -3.36 5.33 20.71
C VAL A 233 -2.28 4.80 21.66
N ARG A 234 -2.47 3.61 22.21
CA ARG A 234 -1.46 2.93 23.03
C ARG A 234 -0.38 2.33 22.13
N THR A 235 0.88 2.49 22.53
CA THR A 235 2.05 2.06 21.75
C THR A 235 2.83 0.90 22.38
N GLY A 236 2.46 0.51 23.59
CA GLY A 236 3.02 -0.64 24.30
C GLY A 236 2.08 -1.84 24.31
#